data_5e04c1e756bc22cd19861c11a170915f
#
_entry.id   5e04c1e756bc22cd19861c11a170915f
#
_cell.length_a   1.000
_cell.length_b   1.000
_cell.length_c   1.000
_cell.angle_alpha   90.00
_cell.angle_beta   90.00
_cell.angle_gamma   90.00
#
_symmetry.space_group_name_H-M   'P 1'
#
loop_
_entity.id
_entity.type
_entity.pdbx_description
1 polymer ?
#
loop_
_entity_poly.entity_id
_entity_poly.type
_entity_poly.pdbx_seq_one_letter_code
_entity_poly.pdbx_strand_id
1 'polypeptide(L)'
;MPKEKIVVLMGSKSDHKFASRIGDFLREEGFPVECEYNVASAHRTPNKLLNDLQEYENSGDNIVLITVAGLSDALSGVVAGYTKYPVIACPPDSEKYEGVKIFSSVAMPRGIPVAYIPKPENAALASVKILALSNRSLYRSFRRYKQKTERNVYESAEEVKKISESKGRRLK
;
A
#
# COMPACT_ATOMS: atom_id res chain seq x y z
N MET A 1 -2.41 -0.28 25.02
CA MET A 1 -1.37 -0.86 24.17
C MET A 1 -1.45 -0.17 22.82
N PRO A 2 -0.33 0.18 22.17
CA PRO A 2 -0.32 0.73 20.82
C PRO A 2 -1.10 -0.17 19.87
N LYS A 3 -1.89 0.43 18.98
CA LYS A 3 -2.59 -0.30 17.91
C LYS A 3 -1.73 -0.31 16.65
N GLU A 4 -1.82 -1.38 15.88
CA GLU A 4 -1.28 -1.40 14.52
C GLU A 4 -2.31 -0.78 13.58
N LYS A 5 -1.89 0.24 12.85
CA LYS A 5 -2.76 1.01 11.96
C LYS A 5 -2.09 1.26 10.60
N ILE A 6 -2.86 1.12 9.55
CA ILE A 6 -2.50 1.60 8.22
C ILE A 6 -3.36 2.83 7.94
N VAL A 7 -2.72 3.98 7.75
CA VAL A 7 -3.42 5.23 7.42
C VAL A 7 -3.22 5.55 5.95
N VAL A 8 -4.32 5.65 5.22
CA VAL A 8 -4.32 5.98 3.79
C VAL A 8 -4.66 7.46 3.62
N LEU A 9 -3.63 8.26 3.32
CA LEU A 9 -3.76 9.70 3.07
C LEU A 9 -3.96 9.97 1.58
N MET A 10 -5.12 10.54 1.22
CA MET A 10 -5.46 10.88 -0.15
C MET A 10 -5.34 12.37 -0.40
N GLY A 11 -4.78 12.75 -1.55
CA GLY A 11 -4.72 14.15 -1.98
C GLY A 11 -6.09 14.74 -2.36
N SER A 12 -7.07 13.87 -2.67
CA SER A 12 -8.43 14.23 -3.06
C SER A 12 -9.40 13.08 -2.81
N LYS A 13 -10.69 13.40 -2.63
CA LYS A 13 -11.78 12.42 -2.59
C LYS A 13 -11.86 11.58 -3.87
N SER A 14 -11.43 12.12 -5.02
CA SER A 14 -11.41 11.40 -6.30
C SER A 14 -10.50 10.15 -6.28
N ASP A 15 -9.52 10.12 -5.38
CA ASP A 15 -8.57 9.02 -5.26
C ASP A 15 -9.15 7.84 -4.44
N HIS A 16 -10.31 8.05 -3.79
CA HIS A 16 -10.90 7.07 -2.87
C HIS A 16 -11.20 5.71 -3.53
N LYS A 17 -11.72 5.70 -4.76
CA LYS A 17 -12.01 4.45 -5.48
C LYS A 17 -10.77 3.58 -5.67
N PHE A 18 -9.63 4.19 -5.90
CA PHE A 18 -8.35 3.47 -6.00
C PHE A 18 -7.83 3.08 -4.62
N ALA A 19 -7.88 4.01 -3.67
CA ALA A 19 -7.38 3.83 -2.31
C ALA A 19 -8.15 2.75 -1.53
N SER A 20 -9.47 2.62 -1.74
CA SER A 20 -10.30 1.63 -1.03
C SER A 20 -9.86 0.19 -1.25
N ARG A 21 -9.23 -0.12 -2.39
CA ARG A 21 -8.65 -1.44 -2.68
C ARG A 21 -7.62 -1.89 -1.63
N ILE A 22 -6.99 -0.96 -0.92
CA ILE A 22 -6.06 -1.25 0.19
C ILE A 22 -6.81 -1.96 1.32
N GLY A 23 -7.89 -1.35 1.83
CA GLY A 23 -8.68 -1.92 2.91
C GLY A 23 -9.51 -3.13 2.47
N ASP A 24 -9.98 -3.15 1.22
CA ASP A 24 -10.68 -4.30 0.64
C ASP A 24 -9.77 -5.54 0.68
N PHE A 25 -8.54 -5.42 0.19
CA PHE A 25 -7.54 -6.49 0.25
C PHE A 25 -7.24 -6.95 1.68
N LEU A 26 -7.05 -6.02 2.62
CA LEU A 26 -6.79 -6.37 4.02
C LEU A 26 -7.93 -7.18 4.64
N ARG A 27 -9.17 -6.80 4.33
CA ARG A 27 -10.39 -7.48 4.80
C ARG A 27 -10.56 -8.85 4.16
N GLU A 28 -10.42 -8.95 2.84
CA GLU A 28 -10.56 -10.18 2.07
C GLU A 28 -9.54 -11.25 2.49
N GLU A 29 -8.30 -10.83 2.78
CA GLU A 29 -7.25 -11.73 3.23
C GLU A 29 -7.21 -11.93 4.76
N GLY A 30 -8.12 -11.27 5.49
CA GLY A 30 -8.28 -11.46 6.94
C GLY A 30 -7.10 -10.95 7.76
N PHE A 31 -6.48 -9.85 7.37
CA PHE A 31 -5.41 -9.21 8.16
C PHE A 31 -6.02 -8.42 9.33
N PRO A 32 -5.66 -8.73 10.59
CA PRO A 32 -6.19 -8.04 11.76
C PRO A 32 -5.47 -6.72 12.01
N VAL A 33 -5.67 -5.75 11.13
CA VAL A 33 -5.07 -4.41 11.19
C VAL A 33 -6.14 -3.36 10.89
N GLU A 34 -6.13 -2.26 11.63
CA GLU A 34 -7.01 -1.12 11.36
C GLU A 34 -6.54 -0.39 10.09
N CYS A 35 -7.48 -0.05 9.20
CA CYS A 35 -7.22 0.74 8.00
C CYS A 35 -8.09 2.00 8.03
N GLU A 36 -7.43 3.16 8.18
CA GLU A 36 -8.06 4.47 8.26
C GLU A 36 -7.86 5.23 6.95
N TYR A 37 -8.86 6.01 6.53
CA TYR A 37 -8.78 6.85 5.33
C TYR A 37 -8.94 8.32 5.71
N ASN A 38 -8.05 9.16 5.17
CA ASN A 38 -8.12 10.60 5.37
C ASN A 38 -7.83 11.34 4.06
N VAL A 39 -8.36 12.56 3.95
CA VAL A 39 -8.16 13.43 2.79
C VAL A 39 -7.50 14.72 3.23
N ALA A 40 -6.27 14.94 2.78
CA ALA A 40 -5.54 16.18 2.97
C ALA A 40 -4.61 16.43 1.77
N SER A 41 -4.69 17.62 1.18
CA SER A 41 -3.89 17.97 0.00
C SER A 41 -2.65 18.76 0.40
N ALA A 42 -1.46 18.28 0.05
CA ALA A 42 -0.22 19.03 0.26
C ALA A 42 -0.23 20.39 -0.45
N HIS A 43 -0.93 20.50 -1.59
CA HIS A 43 -1.01 21.75 -2.36
C HIS A 43 -2.12 22.69 -1.87
N ARG A 44 -3.29 22.15 -1.50
CA ARG A 44 -4.50 22.96 -1.24
C ARG A 44 -4.81 23.17 0.23
N THR A 45 -4.42 22.21 1.08
CA THR A 45 -4.70 22.23 2.53
C THR A 45 -3.49 21.82 3.34
N PRO A 46 -2.30 22.46 3.14
CA PRO A 46 -1.07 22.04 3.81
C PRO A 46 -1.18 22.08 5.34
N ASN A 47 -1.83 23.10 5.90
CA ASN A 47 -2.01 23.21 7.35
C ASN A 47 -2.86 22.05 7.92
N LYS A 48 -3.94 21.66 7.22
CA LYS A 48 -4.72 20.49 7.63
C LYS A 48 -3.86 19.23 7.62
N LEU A 49 -3.06 19.03 6.56
CA LEU A 49 -2.18 17.87 6.46
C LEU A 49 -1.21 17.80 7.65
N LEU A 50 -0.56 18.92 7.98
CA LEU A 50 0.40 18.96 9.08
C LEU A 50 -0.27 18.74 10.45
N ASN A 51 -1.48 19.26 10.65
CA ASN A 51 -2.27 19.02 11.87
C ASN A 51 -2.64 17.53 12.00
N ASP A 52 -3.16 16.93 10.94
CA ASP A 52 -3.52 15.50 10.92
C ASP A 52 -2.27 14.64 11.23
N LEU A 53 -1.12 14.96 10.63
CA LEU A 53 0.13 14.25 10.90
C LEU A 53 0.59 14.40 12.37
N GLN A 54 0.42 15.59 12.96
CA GLN A 54 0.74 15.82 14.36
C GLN A 54 -0.15 14.98 15.30
N GLU A 55 -1.43 14.79 14.95
CA GLU A 55 -2.32 13.91 15.71
C GLU A 55 -1.84 12.45 15.64
N TYR A 56 -1.41 11.96 14.47
CA TYR A 56 -0.82 10.63 14.34
C TYR A 56 0.49 10.50 15.15
N GLU A 57 1.37 11.50 15.10
CA GLU A 57 2.62 11.51 15.90
C GLU A 57 2.35 11.36 17.40
N ASN A 58 1.27 11.97 17.88
CA ASN A 58 0.87 11.98 19.29
C ASN A 58 0.05 10.75 19.71
N SER A 59 -0.45 9.95 18.78
CA SER A 59 -1.35 8.80 19.08
C SER A 59 -0.66 7.69 19.88
N GLY A 60 0.65 7.55 19.71
CA GLY A 60 1.42 6.43 20.27
C GLY A 60 1.18 5.09 19.59
N ASP A 61 0.44 5.06 18.48
CA ASP A 61 0.17 3.86 17.70
C ASP A 61 1.36 3.49 16.80
N ASN A 62 1.41 2.22 16.36
CA ASN A 62 2.33 1.76 15.33
C ASN A 62 1.68 1.97 13.95
N ILE A 63 2.14 2.96 13.21
CA ILE A 63 1.49 3.40 11.97
C ILE A 63 2.40 3.16 10.77
N VAL A 64 1.79 2.74 9.66
CA VAL A 64 2.36 2.88 8.30
C VAL A 64 1.44 3.79 7.51
N LEU A 65 2.01 4.81 6.89
CA LEU A 65 1.28 5.77 6.06
C LEU A 65 1.37 5.35 4.59
N ILE A 66 0.21 5.26 3.93
CA ILE A 66 0.13 5.08 2.48
C ILE A 66 -0.43 6.35 1.88
N THR A 67 0.32 7.01 1.03
CA THR A 67 -0.10 8.23 0.35
C THR A 67 -0.62 7.93 -1.04
N VAL A 68 -1.78 8.51 -1.40
CA VAL A 68 -2.43 8.32 -2.71
C VAL A 68 -2.67 9.69 -3.33
N ALA A 69 -1.91 10.01 -4.38
CA ALA A 69 -2.01 11.28 -5.11
C ALA A 69 -2.12 11.03 -6.62
N GLY A 70 -3.27 11.40 -7.19
CA GLY A 70 -3.60 11.15 -8.60
C GLY A 70 -2.86 12.04 -9.62
N LEU A 71 -2.23 13.13 -9.19
CA LEU A 71 -1.44 14.06 -10.03
C LEU A 71 -0.01 14.16 -9.48
N SER A 72 0.60 15.36 -9.48
CA SER A 72 1.90 15.58 -8.86
C SER A 72 1.88 15.18 -7.39
N ASP A 73 2.78 14.31 -6.99
CA ASP A 73 2.82 13.71 -5.66
C ASP A 73 3.74 14.48 -4.71
N ALA A 74 3.38 15.72 -4.41
CA ALA A 74 4.02 16.44 -3.32
C ALA A 74 3.64 15.85 -1.95
N LEU A 75 2.52 15.09 -1.89
CA LEU A 75 1.97 14.54 -0.65
C LEU A 75 2.96 13.59 0.02
N SER A 76 3.50 12.63 -0.73
CA SER A 76 4.43 11.62 -0.19
C SER A 76 5.68 12.25 0.41
N GLY A 77 6.28 13.23 -0.27
CA GLY A 77 7.47 13.92 0.20
C GLY A 77 7.22 14.75 1.46
N VAL A 78 6.11 15.50 1.51
CA VAL A 78 5.74 16.29 2.69
C VAL A 78 5.47 15.37 3.89
N VAL A 79 4.70 14.30 3.69
CA VAL A 79 4.41 13.33 4.74
C VAL A 79 5.69 12.67 5.26
N ALA A 80 6.57 12.19 4.37
CA ALA A 80 7.81 11.53 4.77
C ALA A 80 8.82 12.47 5.46
N GLY A 81 8.78 13.76 5.10
CA GLY A 81 9.63 14.77 5.75
C GLY A 81 9.14 15.18 7.14
N TYR A 82 7.86 14.98 7.44
CA TYR A 82 7.25 15.39 8.69
C TYR A 82 7.19 14.27 9.73
N THR A 83 6.91 13.05 9.31
CA THR A 83 6.59 11.95 10.23
C THR A 83 7.76 11.00 10.49
N LYS A 84 7.75 10.39 11.69
CA LYS A 84 8.64 9.26 12.06
C LYS A 84 8.20 7.91 11.44
N TYR A 85 6.98 7.83 10.91
CA TYR A 85 6.43 6.59 10.41
C TYR A 85 6.90 6.25 8.98
N PRO A 86 6.97 4.96 8.62
CA PRO A 86 7.22 4.56 7.24
C PRO A 86 6.16 5.10 6.29
N VAL A 87 6.59 5.62 5.14
CA VAL A 87 5.71 6.19 4.11
C VAL A 87 5.83 5.41 2.81
N ILE A 88 4.68 5.00 2.27
CA ILE A 88 4.56 4.29 0.99
C ILE A 88 3.76 5.17 0.03
N ALA A 89 4.38 5.64 -1.03
CA ALA A 89 3.70 6.27 -2.15
C ALA A 89 3.01 5.21 -3.00
N CYS A 90 1.68 5.29 -3.10
CA CYS A 90 0.86 4.39 -3.90
C CYS A 90 -0.04 5.21 -4.85
N PRO A 91 0.54 5.88 -5.86
CA PRO A 91 -0.24 6.70 -6.78
C PRO A 91 -1.07 5.82 -7.72
N PRO A 92 -2.31 6.24 -8.07
CA PRO A 92 -3.08 5.58 -9.10
C PRO A 92 -2.36 5.68 -10.45
N ASP A 93 -2.46 4.63 -11.27
CA ASP A 93 -1.96 4.64 -12.63
C ASP A 93 -2.64 5.78 -13.40
N SER A 94 -1.85 6.61 -14.05
CA SER A 94 -2.34 7.72 -14.84
C SER A 94 -1.65 7.71 -16.19
N GLU A 95 -2.40 7.43 -17.23
CA GLU A 95 -1.95 7.54 -18.63
C GLU A 95 -1.70 8.99 -19.04
N LYS A 96 -2.21 9.95 -18.25
CA LYS A 96 -2.20 11.38 -18.60
C LYS A 96 -0.80 11.97 -18.84
N TYR A 97 0.25 11.39 -18.32
CA TYR A 97 1.59 11.94 -18.42
C TYR A 97 2.63 10.89 -18.85
N GLU A 98 2.21 9.87 -19.59
CA GLU A 98 3.09 8.81 -20.13
C GLU A 98 4.07 8.21 -19.09
N GLY A 99 3.64 8.11 -17.84
CA GLY A 99 4.47 7.60 -16.75
C GLY A 99 5.45 8.62 -16.13
N VAL A 100 5.65 9.81 -16.68
CA VAL A 100 6.56 10.85 -16.14
C VAL A 100 6.17 11.25 -14.71
N LYS A 101 4.90 11.16 -14.38
CA LYS A 101 4.38 11.42 -13.03
C LYS A 101 5.12 10.67 -11.92
N ILE A 102 5.68 9.50 -12.20
CA ILE A 102 6.39 8.68 -11.22
C ILE A 102 7.55 9.45 -10.55
N PHE A 103 8.18 10.38 -11.28
CA PHE A 103 9.28 11.19 -10.74
C PHE A 103 8.88 11.96 -9.49
N SER A 104 7.64 12.44 -9.41
CA SER A 104 7.18 13.19 -8.23
C SER A 104 7.04 12.31 -6.96
N SER A 105 7.00 10.99 -7.12
CA SER A 105 6.93 10.04 -6.00
C SER A 105 8.28 9.40 -5.66
N VAL A 106 9.26 9.41 -6.59
CA VAL A 106 10.54 8.70 -6.39
C VAL A 106 11.75 9.62 -6.31
N ALA A 107 11.70 10.83 -6.90
CA ALA A 107 12.80 11.78 -6.90
C ALA A 107 12.85 12.59 -5.59
N MET A 108 13.01 11.90 -4.47
CA MET A 108 13.07 12.53 -3.15
C MET A 108 14.49 13.01 -2.81
N PRO A 109 14.63 14.14 -2.10
CA PRO A 109 15.92 14.60 -1.60
C PRO A 109 16.47 13.65 -0.53
N ARG A 110 17.79 13.73 -0.33
CA ARG A 110 18.45 12.98 0.75
C ARG A 110 17.79 13.26 2.10
N GLY A 111 17.47 12.22 2.86
CA GLY A 111 16.83 12.32 4.18
C GLY A 111 15.30 12.18 4.15
N ILE A 112 14.68 12.08 2.99
CA ILE A 112 13.23 11.88 2.83
C ILE A 112 12.96 10.49 2.24
N PRO A 113 12.85 9.44 3.08
CA PRO A 113 12.65 8.08 2.61
C PRO A 113 11.19 7.81 2.27
N VAL A 114 10.90 7.55 0.99
CA VAL A 114 9.59 7.13 0.50
C VAL A 114 9.74 5.82 -0.26
N ALA A 115 8.97 4.81 0.11
CA ALA A 115 8.86 3.58 -0.69
C ALA A 115 7.80 3.77 -1.79
N TYR A 116 8.11 3.41 -3.04
CA TYR A 116 7.16 3.49 -4.14
C TYR A 116 6.56 2.12 -4.44
N ILE A 117 5.24 1.96 -4.24
CA ILE A 117 4.50 0.71 -4.49
C ILE A 117 3.16 1.06 -5.16
N PRO A 118 3.05 1.02 -6.49
CA PRO A 118 1.90 1.55 -7.22
C PRO A 118 0.64 0.66 -7.15
N LYS A 119 0.76 -0.60 -6.72
CA LYS A 119 -0.40 -1.51 -6.58
C LYS A 119 -0.95 -1.44 -5.16
N PRO A 120 -2.24 -1.07 -4.96
CA PRO A 120 -2.85 -0.95 -3.63
C PRO A 120 -2.70 -2.19 -2.76
N GLU A 121 -2.90 -3.37 -3.32
CA GLU A 121 -2.78 -4.65 -2.61
C GLU A 121 -1.34 -4.90 -2.14
N ASN A 122 -0.35 -4.54 -2.96
CA ASN A 122 1.05 -4.66 -2.60
C ASN A 122 1.47 -3.61 -1.56
N ALA A 123 0.93 -2.39 -1.63
CA ALA A 123 1.16 -1.36 -0.61
C ALA A 123 0.57 -1.80 0.74
N ALA A 124 -0.64 -2.34 0.74
CA ALA A 124 -1.25 -2.95 1.93
C ALA A 124 -0.39 -4.08 2.50
N LEU A 125 0.05 -5.00 1.66
CA LEU A 125 0.88 -6.15 2.08
C LEU A 125 2.25 -5.72 2.60
N ALA A 126 2.88 -4.72 2.01
CA ALA A 126 4.14 -4.15 2.50
C ALA A 126 3.94 -3.52 3.89
N SER A 127 2.85 -2.79 4.10
CA SER A 127 2.49 -2.22 5.40
C SER A 127 2.27 -3.30 6.45
N VAL A 128 1.54 -4.38 6.11
CA VAL A 128 1.38 -5.55 6.99
C VAL A 128 2.72 -6.17 7.35
N LYS A 129 3.66 -6.30 6.40
CA LYS A 129 5.00 -6.85 6.65
C LYS A 129 5.79 -5.98 7.63
N ILE A 130 5.73 -4.66 7.49
CA ILE A 130 6.40 -3.72 8.40
C ILE A 130 5.83 -3.87 9.82
N LEU A 131 4.51 -3.80 9.97
CA LEU A 131 3.84 -3.91 11.28
C LEU A 131 4.02 -5.31 11.90
N ALA A 132 4.14 -6.35 11.09
CA ALA A 132 4.36 -7.72 11.54
C ALA A 132 5.74 -7.94 12.20
N LEU A 133 6.69 -7.02 12.03
CA LEU A 133 8.01 -7.09 12.71
C LEU A 133 7.85 -7.01 14.24
N SER A 134 6.85 -6.29 14.73
CA SER A 134 6.54 -6.14 16.16
C SER A 134 5.27 -6.85 16.60
N ASN A 135 4.41 -7.31 15.68
CA ASN A 135 3.12 -7.95 15.98
C ASN A 135 3.04 -9.40 15.54
N ARG A 136 3.05 -10.33 16.52
CA ARG A 136 2.99 -11.77 16.28
C ARG A 136 1.71 -12.23 15.59
N SER A 137 0.58 -11.56 15.82
CA SER A 137 -0.70 -11.90 15.19
C SER A 137 -0.67 -11.57 13.70
N LEU A 138 -0.22 -10.37 13.35
CA LEU A 138 0.01 -9.97 11.96
C LEU A 138 1.02 -10.86 11.26
N TYR A 139 2.12 -11.20 11.93
CA TYR A 139 3.12 -12.13 11.37
C TYR A 139 2.51 -13.49 11.02
N ARG A 140 1.67 -14.07 11.92
CA ARG A 140 0.99 -15.33 11.65
C ARG A 140 0.02 -15.23 10.47
N SER A 141 -0.75 -14.13 10.39
CA SER A 141 -1.66 -13.89 9.26
C SER A 141 -0.91 -13.72 7.95
N PHE A 142 0.19 -12.98 7.95
CA PHE A 142 1.07 -12.85 6.79
C PHE A 142 1.64 -14.20 6.33
N ARG A 143 2.07 -15.07 7.25
CA ARG A 143 2.54 -16.41 6.90
C ARG A 143 1.45 -17.27 6.25
N ARG A 144 0.22 -17.23 6.78
CA ARG A 144 -0.93 -17.95 6.17
C ARG A 144 -1.21 -17.45 4.75
N TYR A 145 -1.23 -16.13 4.56
CA TYR A 145 -1.38 -15.51 3.24
C TYR A 145 -0.29 -16.01 2.26
N LYS A 146 0.96 -15.99 2.69
CA LYS A 146 2.08 -16.46 1.85
C LYS A 146 1.93 -17.93 1.47
N GLN A 147 1.57 -18.80 2.40
CA GLN A 147 1.32 -20.22 2.13
C GLN A 147 0.15 -20.44 1.17
N LYS A 148 -0.92 -19.64 1.29
CA LYS A 148 -2.07 -19.67 0.37
C LYS A 148 -1.62 -19.31 -1.07
N THR A 149 -0.89 -18.21 -1.23
CA THR A 149 -0.43 -17.76 -2.55
C THR A 149 0.56 -18.74 -3.19
N GLU A 150 1.42 -19.33 -2.40
CA GLU A 150 2.37 -20.37 -2.84
C GLU A 150 1.63 -21.62 -3.35
N ARG A 151 0.63 -22.09 -2.61
CA ARG A 151 -0.23 -23.22 -3.02
C ARG A 151 -0.93 -22.95 -4.34
N ASN A 152 -1.52 -21.77 -4.50
CA ASN A 152 -2.20 -21.38 -5.74
C ASN A 152 -1.27 -21.48 -6.97
N VAL A 153 0.01 -21.13 -6.81
CA VAL A 153 0.99 -21.25 -7.91
C VAL A 153 1.27 -22.71 -8.23
N TYR A 154 1.42 -23.58 -7.24
CA TYR A 154 1.62 -25.02 -7.48
C TYR A 154 0.40 -25.65 -8.15
N GLU A 155 -0.80 -25.35 -7.70
CA GLU A 155 -2.05 -25.84 -8.29
C GLU A 155 -2.17 -25.39 -9.76
N SER A 156 -1.90 -24.10 -10.03
CA SER A 156 -1.90 -23.58 -11.41
C SER A 156 -0.86 -24.24 -12.30
N ALA A 157 0.32 -24.54 -11.75
CA ALA A 157 1.38 -25.24 -12.51
C ALA A 157 0.94 -26.66 -12.93
N GLU A 158 0.29 -27.39 -12.03
CA GLU A 158 -0.27 -28.71 -12.35
C GLU A 158 -1.40 -28.66 -13.38
N GLU A 159 -2.26 -27.65 -13.30
CA GLU A 159 -3.33 -27.43 -14.31
C GLU A 159 -2.75 -27.17 -15.70
N VAL A 160 -1.77 -26.26 -15.80
CA VAL A 160 -1.11 -25.94 -17.08
C VAL A 160 -0.42 -27.17 -17.66
N LYS A 161 0.24 -28.00 -16.83
CA LYS A 161 0.84 -29.25 -17.27
C LYS A 161 -0.16 -30.22 -17.87
N LYS A 162 -1.31 -30.43 -17.20
CA LYS A 162 -2.41 -31.28 -17.72
C LYS A 162 -2.96 -30.77 -19.05
N ILE A 163 -3.12 -29.45 -19.20
CA ILE A 163 -3.58 -28.83 -20.47
C ILE A 163 -2.58 -29.12 -21.60
N SER A 164 -1.28 -28.98 -21.32
CA SER A 164 -0.23 -29.24 -22.31
C SER A 164 -0.21 -30.71 -22.76
N GLU A 165 -0.33 -31.65 -21.83
CA GLU A 165 -0.38 -33.08 -22.13
C GLU A 165 -1.62 -33.48 -22.95
N SER A 166 -2.77 -32.87 -22.65
CA SER A 166 -4.01 -33.13 -23.40
C SER A 166 -3.95 -32.62 -24.84
N LYS A 167 -3.31 -31.47 -25.08
CA LYS A 167 -3.10 -30.93 -26.44
C LYS A 167 -2.07 -31.72 -27.22
N GLY A 168 -1.00 -32.19 -26.59
CA GLY A 168 0.00 -33.05 -27.24
C GLY A 168 -0.52 -34.42 -27.67
N ARG A 169 -1.56 -34.97 -27.03
CA ARG A 169 -2.24 -36.20 -27.43
C ARG A 169 -3.17 -36.03 -28.64
N ARG A 170 -3.63 -34.79 -28.94
CA ARG A 170 -4.49 -34.53 -30.13
C ARG A 170 -3.70 -34.29 -31.42
N LEU A 171 -2.38 -34.18 -31.33
CA LEU A 171 -1.48 -33.94 -32.47
C LEU A 171 -0.73 -35.21 -32.93
N LYS A 172 -1.08 -36.36 -32.35
CA LYS A 172 -0.66 -37.70 -32.78
C LYS A 172 -1.85 -38.48 -33.30
#